data_fb4625935cf5c829ae389a7cd3b2a70f
#
_entry.id   fb4625935cf5c829ae389a7cd3b2a70f
#
_cell.length_a   1.000
_cell.length_b   1.000
_cell.length_c   1.000
_cell.angle_alpha   90.00
_cell.angle_beta   90.00
_cell.angle_gamma   90.00
#
_symmetry.space_group_name_H-M   'P 1'
#
loop_
_entity.id
_entity.type
_entity.pdbx_description
1 polymer ?
#
loop_
_entity_poly.entity_id
_entity_poly.type
_entity_poly.pdbx_seq_one_letter_code
_entity_poly.pdbx_strand_id
1 'polypeptide(L)'
;MSLLPQLDRRAVLKGFAGAALALPRLEAMGDEVNAELPRRFCALYTANGMSLPKAENGIDEWSWFPTAEEEGKFIFGQSTAPLKPYRQQLSFMGGLYHENGVKADPHTCSDMWLTGAPLHDSTRETYNTVGLDQLIAQHTKQYCRQPSLVLSIDAGVGFLSRTGTISYDIQGRPIPAENSPQRIFDRLFRADQDSLKLQREKLRSRIKLVDAVLESSRSFNRQLGSADRRKMDQYLASLNEIESRLMASERWIDIPIKEQDYSHLNLEITNEDDPREYYRNMFDLISLAFDADITRSVAFMLNREDGMGISDTFPLKLGLSRTHHQLSHAGDKDGQLDFAKYDLFLSEQLSGFFDRLNRLNAMSSRR
;
A
#
# COMPACT_ATOMS: atom_id res chain seq x y z
N MET A 1 36.28 8.15 26.98
CA MET A 1 35.15 8.50 26.08
C MET A 1 34.85 9.98 26.26
N SER A 2 35.29 10.79 25.30
CA SER A 2 35.12 12.24 25.31
C SER A 2 33.70 12.54 24.80
N LEU A 3 32.87 13.09 25.68
CA LEU A 3 31.57 13.64 25.31
C LEU A 3 31.81 14.89 24.45
N LEU A 4 31.47 14.82 23.18
CA LEU A 4 31.43 16.00 22.32
C LEU A 4 30.31 16.93 22.85
N PRO A 5 30.55 18.25 22.99
CA PRO A 5 29.53 19.17 23.46
C PRO A 5 28.39 19.25 22.44
N GLN A 6 27.15 19.13 22.93
CA GLN A 6 25.95 19.37 22.12
C GLN A 6 25.97 20.82 21.58
N LEU A 7 25.88 20.95 20.26
CA LEU A 7 25.79 22.25 19.60
C LEU A 7 24.34 22.79 19.67
N ASP A 8 24.15 23.85 20.46
CA ASP A 8 22.86 24.55 20.51
C ASP A 8 22.59 25.22 19.14
N ARG A 9 21.38 25.01 18.61
CA ARG A 9 20.89 25.64 17.36
C ARG A 9 21.12 27.15 17.32
N ARG A 10 21.10 27.85 18.48
CA ARG A 10 21.35 29.28 18.60
C ARG A 10 22.82 29.66 18.56
N ALA A 11 23.73 28.75 18.90
CA ALA A 11 25.16 29.02 18.91
C ALA A 11 25.75 29.07 17.48
N VAL A 12 25.21 28.30 16.54
CA VAL A 12 25.65 28.28 15.13
C VAL A 12 25.19 29.51 14.35
N LEU A 13 24.07 30.13 14.76
CA LEU A 13 23.51 31.36 14.11
C LEU A 13 24.18 32.64 14.54
N LYS A 14 25.00 32.66 15.62
CA LYS A 14 25.64 33.89 16.16
C LYS A 14 26.97 34.24 15.52
N GLY A 15 27.51 33.42 14.63
CA GLY A 15 28.85 33.56 14.08
C GLY A 15 28.98 34.32 12.76
N PHE A 16 27.88 34.57 12.02
CA PHE A 16 27.93 35.22 10.70
C PHE A 16 26.88 36.30 10.56
N ALA A 17 27.35 37.53 10.33
CA ALA A 17 26.52 38.70 10.13
C ALA A 17 25.59 38.54 8.91
N GLY A 18 24.30 38.46 9.15
CA GLY A 18 23.27 38.86 8.18
C GLY A 18 22.74 37.86 7.18
N ALA A 19 23.12 36.57 7.19
CA ALA A 19 22.56 35.58 6.32
C ALA A 19 21.96 34.44 7.17
N ALA A 20 20.63 34.34 7.22
CA ALA A 20 19.92 33.19 7.76
C ALA A 20 19.98 32.03 6.74
N LEU A 21 21.08 31.29 6.73
CA LEU A 21 21.16 30.00 6.05
C LEU A 21 20.50 28.96 6.95
N ALA A 22 19.38 28.39 6.50
CA ALA A 22 18.81 27.20 7.10
C ALA A 22 19.81 26.06 6.89
N LEU A 23 20.58 25.75 7.93
CA LEU A 23 21.45 24.60 7.92
C LEU A 23 20.62 23.32 7.86
N PRO A 24 21.00 22.32 7.06
CA PRO A 24 20.36 21.02 7.12
C PRO A 24 20.49 20.48 8.55
N ARG A 25 19.50 19.72 9.00
CA ARG A 25 19.49 19.12 10.33
C ARG A 25 20.69 18.17 10.44
N LEU A 26 21.70 18.60 11.22
CA LEU A 26 22.86 17.75 11.50
C LEU A 26 22.49 16.76 12.61
N GLU A 27 22.95 15.53 12.52
CA GLU A 27 22.73 14.47 13.55
C GLU A 27 23.18 14.94 14.95
N ALA A 28 24.21 15.75 15.04
CA ALA A 28 24.69 16.37 16.29
C ALA A 28 23.72 17.41 16.91
N MET A 29 22.62 17.75 16.24
CA MET A 29 21.58 18.68 16.70
C MET A 29 20.33 17.97 17.21
N GLY A 30 20.30 16.63 17.18
CA GLY A 30 19.22 15.83 17.72
C GLY A 30 19.32 15.75 19.24
N ASP A 31 18.24 16.11 19.96
CA ASP A 31 18.03 15.58 21.28
C ASP A 31 18.16 14.05 21.19
N GLU A 32 18.79 13.40 22.16
CA GLU A 32 18.67 11.95 22.40
C GLU A 32 17.22 11.63 22.83
N VAL A 33 16.28 11.92 21.99
CA VAL A 33 15.03 11.21 22.02
C VAL A 33 15.39 9.85 21.44
N ASN A 34 15.17 8.79 22.17
CA ASN A 34 14.99 7.45 21.66
C ASN A 34 13.95 7.57 20.53
N ALA A 35 14.41 7.91 19.34
CA ALA A 35 13.55 8.02 18.18
C ALA A 35 13.11 6.59 17.88
N GLU A 36 11.98 6.18 18.47
CA GLU A 36 11.34 4.93 18.05
C GLU A 36 11.32 4.93 16.52
N LEU A 37 11.87 3.88 15.94
CA LEU A 37 11.83 3.71 14.48
C LEU A 37 10.38 3.89 14.02
N PRO A 38 10.15 4.68 12.97
CA PRO A 38 8.79 4.96 12.52
C PRO A 38 8.08 3.66 12.16
N ARG A 39 6.94 3.41 12.80
CA ARG A 39 6.10 2.26 12.49
C ARG A 39 5.49 2.45 11.11
N ARG A 40 5.51 1.38 10.32
CA ARG A 40 4.96 1.34 8.97
C ARG A 40 3.90 0.26 8.88
N PHE A 41 2.88 0.52 8.13
CA PHE A 41 1.80 -0.41 7.85
C PHE A 41 1.81 -0.79 6.38
N CYS A 42 1.68 -2.08 6.08
CA CYS A 42 1.50 -2.60 4.73
C CYS A 42 0.44 -3.69 4.76
N ALA A 43 -0.70 -3.42 4.12
CA ALA A 43 -1.74 -4.40 3.89
C ALA A 43 -1.53 -5.05 2.51
N LEU A 44 -1.32 -6.37 2.49
CA LEU A 44 -1.21 -7.16 1.28
C LEU A 44 -2.44 -8.06 1.18
N TYR A 45 -3.26 -7.85 0.16
CA TYR A 45 -4.48 -8.61 -0.05
C TYR A 45 -4.31 -9.66 -1.14
N THR A 46 -4.61 -10.90 -0.83
CA THR A 46 -4.72 -12.00 -1.79
C THR A 46 -6.19 -12.40 -1.92
N ALA A 47 -6.70 -12.34 -3.14
CA ALA A 47 -8.06 -12.72 -3.47
C ALA A 47 -8.24 -14.26 -3.50
N ASN A 48 -9.48 -14.72 -3.60
CA ASN A 48 -9.86 -16.11 -3.78
C ASN A 48 -9.45 -17.05 -2.64
N GLY A 49 -9.02 -16.52 -1.50
CA GLY A 49 -8.54 -17.32 -0.36
C GLY A 49 -7.17 -17.95 -0.59
N MET A 50 -6.85 -18.92 0.25
CA MET A 50 -5.58 -19.64 0.25
C MET A 50 -5.83 -21.14 0.16
N SER A 51 -4.85 -21.91 -0.30
CA SER A 51 -4.98 -23.35 -0.47
C SER A 51 -5.22 -24.07 0.85
N LEU A 52 -6.34 -24.77 0.90
CA LEU A 52 -6.73 -25.70 1.96
C LEU A 52 -7.13 -27.01 1.29
N PRO A 53 -6.16 -27.88 0.93
CA PRO A 53 -6.44 -29.11 0.21
C PRO A 53 -7.40 -30.00 0.98
N LYS A 54 -8.30 -30.68 0.25
CA LYS A 54 -9.16 -31.69 0.84
C LYS A 54 -8.33 -32.93 1.23
N ALA A 55 -8.57 -33.48 2.41
CA ALA A 55 -7.85 -34.63 2.92
C ALA A 55 -7.86 -35.85 1.94
N GLU A 56 -8.98 -36.02 1.21
CA GLU A 56 -9.12 -37.09 0.20
C GLU A 56 -8.12 -36.96 -0.97
N ASN A 57 -7.56 -35.79 -1.21
CA ASN A 57 -6.56 -35.55 -2.25
C ASN A 57 -5.14 -35.95 -1.82
N GLY A 58 -4.88 -36.14 -0.53
CA GLY A 58 -3.59 -36.62 0.00
C GLY A 58 -2.43 -35.67 -0.35
N ILE A 59 -2.64 -34.37 -0.18
CA ILE A 59 -1.67 -33.29 -0.38
C ILE A 59 -1.73 -32.26 0.78
N ASP A 60 -1.99 -32.74 1.99
CA ASP A 60 -2.16 -31.92 3.19
C ASP A 60 -0.91 -31.07 3.50
N GLU A 61 0.28 -31.54 3.11
CA GLU A 61 1.55 -30.82 3.23
C GLU A 61 1.60 -29.52 2.41
N TRP A 62 0.65 -29.33 1.50
CA TRP A 62 0.49 -28.11 0.69
C TRP A 62 -0.51 -27.11 1.30
N SER A 63 -1.05 -27.40 2.49
CA SER A 63 -1.92 -26.44 3.18
C SER A 63 -1.20 -25.12 3.46
N TRP A 64 -1.92 -24.02 3.28
CA TRP A 64 -1.43 -22.67 3.64
C TRP A 64 -1.14 -22.56 5.13
N PHE A 65 -2.04 -23.08 5.98
CA PHE A 65 -1.84 -23.04 7.42
C PHE A 65 -0.80 -24.05 7.86
N PRO A 66 0.17 -23.63 8.66
CA PRO A 66 1.11 -24.56 9.26
C PRO A 66 0.39 -25.51 10.23
N THR A 67 0.93 -26.71 10.40
CA THR A 67 0.48 -27.64 11.39
C THR A 67 1.06 -27.28 12.77
N ALA A 68 0.26 -27.51 13.83
CA ALA A 68 0.74 -27.34 15.19
C ALA A 68 1.76 -28.43 15.54
N GLU A 69 2.85 -28.04 16.20
CA GLU A 69 3.84 -28.92 16.82
C GLU A 69 3.74 -28.80 18.34
N GLU A 70 4.21 -29.79 19.06
CA GLU A 70 4.35 -29.69 20.52
C GLU A 70 5.23 -28.50 20.91
N GLU A 71 4.96 -27.86 22.05
CA GLU A 71 5.67 -26.69 22.60
C GLU A 71 5.40 -25.34 21.88
N GLY A 72 4.27 -25.15 21.19
CA GLY A 72 3.92 -23.86 20.58
C GLY A 72 4.72 -23.52 19.32
N LYS A 73 5.49 -24.45 18.78
CA LYS A 73 6.10 -24.33 17.47
C LYS A 73 5.12 -24.81 16.41
N PHE A 74 5.30 -24.31 15.19
CA PHE A 74 4.51 -24.75 14.04
C PHE A 74 5.42 -25.17 12.87
N ILE A 75 4.95 -26.13 12.07
CA ILE A 75 5.64 -26.66 10.89
C ILE A 75 5.04 -26.01 9.67
N PHE A 76 5.85 -25.36 8.86
CA PHE A 76 5.44 -24.77 7.60
C PHE A 76 5.12 -25.88 6.58
N GLY A 77 3.98 -25.74 5.89
CA GLY A 77 3.67 -26.52 4.70
C GLY A 77 4.53 -26.13 3.49
N GLN A 78 4.35 -26.84 2.38
CA GLN A 78 5.09 -26.55 1.13
C GLN A 78 4.76 -25.15 0.61
N SER A 79 3.49 -24.73 0.64
CA SER A 79 3.05 -23.39 0.18
C SER A 79 3.69 -22.23 0.96
N THR A 80 4.03 -22.46 2.22
CA THR A 80 4.56 -21.41 3.11
C THR A 80 6.04 -21.64 3.47
N ALA A 81 6.68 -22.67 2.92
CA ALA A 81 8.09 -22.98 3.19
C ALA A 81 9.08 -21.81 2.99
N PRO A 82 8.91 -20.92 1.99
CA PRO A 82 9.78 -19.75 1.82
C PRO A 82 9.73 -18.77 2.99
N LEU A 83 8.68 -18.79 3.81
CA LEU A 83 8.52 -17.91 4.97
C LEU A 83 9.21 -18.43 6.24
N LYS A 84 9.73 -19.67 6.21
CA LYS A 84 10.39 -20.32 7.36
C LYS A 84 11.51 -19.48 8.01
N PRO A 85 12.36 -18.72 7.28
CA PRO A 85 13.38 -17.87 7.88
C PRO A 85 12.81 -16.79 8.82
N TYR A 86 11.56 -16.38 8.62
CA TYR A 86 10.88 -15.31 9.36
C TYR A 86 9.98 -15.81 10.48
N ARG A 87 10.06 -17.08 10.85
CA ARG A 87 9.21 -17.74 11.86
C ARG A 87 8.96 -16.90 13.11
N GLN A 88 10.01 -16.24 13.63
CA GLN A 88 9.94 -15.42 14.84
C GLN A 88 9.19 -14.08 14.64
N GLN A 89 8.94 -13.71 13.39
CA GLN A 89 8.29 -12.47 12.99
C GLN A 89 6.86 -12.71 12.44
N LEU A 90 6.41 -13.96 12.41
CA LEU A 90 5.14 -14.35 11.80
C LEU A 90 4.13 -14.82 12.85
N SER A 91 2.88 -14.42 12.62
CA SER A 91 1.71 -14.96 13.29
C SER A 91 0.70 -15.42 12.26
N PHE A 92 0.28 -16.69 12.31
CA PHE A 92 -0.80 -17.22 11.50
C PHE A 92 -2.10 -17.17 12.28
N MET A 93 -3.11 -16.49 11.74
CA MET A 93 -4.41 -16.35 12.36
C MET A 93 -5.45 -17.03 11.48
N GLY A 94 -5.95 -18.18 11.93
CA GLY A 94 -7.03 -18.92 11.29
C GLY A 94 -8.35 -18.81 12.07
N GLY A 95 -9.46 -19.19 11.43
CA GLY A 95 -10.77 -19.23 12.07
C GLY A 95 -11.42 -17.85 12.29
N LEU A 96 -10.84 -16.79 11.75
CA LEU A 96 -11.45 -15.46 11.76
C LEU A 96 -12.44 -15.33 10.62
N TYR A 97 -13.52 -14.61 10.85
CA TYR A 97 -14.49 -14.24 9.80
C TYR A 97 -14.94 -12.80 9.98
N HIS A 98 -15.44 -12.24 8.90
CA HIS A 98 -16.02 -10.91 8.88
C HIS A 98 -17.55 -11.04 8.86
N GLU A 99 -18.25 -10.55 9.90
CA GLU A 99 -19.70 -10.73 10.05
C GLU A 99 -20.49 -10.25 8.83
N ASN A 100 -20.11 -9.09 8.26
CA ASN A 100 -20.74 -8.57 7.05
C ASN A 100 -20.31 -9.33 5.80
N GLY A 101 -19.07 -9.86 5.76
CA GLY A 101 -18.55 -10.66 4.65
C GLY A 101 -19.30 -11.96 4.43
N VAL A 102 -19.74 -12.62 5.51
CA VAL A 102 -20.54 -13.85 5.41
C VAL A 102 -21.87 -13.65 4.67
N LYS A 103 -22.40 -12.45 4.67
CA LYS A 103 -23.67 -12.07 4.02
C LYS A 103 -23.49 -11.50 2.61
N ALA A 104 -22.27 -11.19 2.23
CA ALA A 104 -21.95 -10.57 0.95
C ALA A 104 -21.73 -11.58 -0.16
N ASP A 105 -21.81 -11.14 -1.41
CA ASP A 105 -21.32 -11.89 -2.55
C ASP A 105 -19.79 -12.09 -2.39
N PRO A 106 -19.24 -13.31 -2.50
CA PRO A 106 -17.82 -13.58 -2.38
C PRO A 106 -16.93 -12.65 -3.22
N HIS A 107 -17.38 -12.29 -4.42
CA HIS A 107 -16.63 -11.42 -5.33
C HIS A 107 -16.61 -9.94 -4.95
N THR A 108 -17.31 -9.55 -3.89
CA THR A 108 -17.32 -8.18 -3.35
C THR A 108 -16.65 -8.10 -1.98
N CYS A 109 -16.13 -9.20 -1.44
CA CYS A 109 -15.53 -9.23 -0.11
C CYS A 109 -14.28 -8.37 0.02
N SER A 110 -13.51 -8.18 -1.06
CA SER A 110 -12.35 -7.28 -1.07
C SER A 110 -12.73 -5.84 -0.69
N ASP A 111 -13.92 -5.39 -1.06
CA ASP A 111 -14.40 -4.03 -0.77
C ASP A 111 -14.49 -3.74 0.73
N MET A 112 -14.76 -4.75 1.54
CA MET A 112 -14.91 -4.60 2.99
C MET A 112 -13.71 -5.09 3.80
N TRP A 113 -12.68 -5.61 3.16
CA TRP A 113 -11.57 -6.24 3.86
C TRP A 113 -10.84 -5.31 4.84
N LEU A 114 -10.61 -4.06 4.48
CA LEU A 114 -10.01 -3.05 5.37
C LEU A 114 -11.03 -2.15 6.06
N THR A 115 -12.31 -2.20 5.67
CA THR A 115 -13.34 -1.27 6.16
C THR A 115 -14.30 -1.88 7.17
N GLY A 116 -14.57 -3.17 7.05
CA GLY A 116 -15.58 -3.84 7.87
C GLY A 116 -17.03 -3.45 7.54
N ALA A 117 -17.28 -2.75 6.44
CA ALA A 117 -18.59 -2.18 6.11
C ALA A 117 -19.64 -3.22 5.70
N PRO A 118 -20.94 -3.03 5.99
CA PRO A 118 -22.02 -3.89 5.56
C PRO A 118 -22.46 -3.59 4.11
N LEU A 119 -21.68 -4.05 3.12
CA LEU A 119 -21.93 -3.79 1.70
C LEU A 119 -23.02 -4.65 1.05
N HIS A 120 -23.70 -5.49 1.79
CA HIS A 120 -24.73 -6.40 1.29
C HIS A 120 -26.13 -5.79 1.19
N ASP A 121 -26.30 -4.51 1.47
CA ASP A 121 -27.59 -3.86 1.37
C ASP A 121 -27.98 -3.66 -0.10
N SER A 122 -29.16 -4.18 -0.45
CA SER A 122 -29.74 -4.17 -1.80
C SER A 122 -30.13 -2.79 -2.33
N THR A 123 -29.99 -1.76 -1.55
CA THR A 123 -30.33 -0.39 -1.93
C THR A 123 -29.20 0.27 -2.71
N ARG A 124 -28.81 -0.17 -3.83
CA ARG A 124 -27.98 0.45 -4.91
C ARG A 124 -26.96 1.56 -4.57
N GLU A 125 -26.93 2.07 -3.36
CA GLU A 125 -25.92 2.99 -2.84
C GLU A 125 -24.98 2.17 -1.96
N THR A 126 -23.86 1.71 -2.54
CA THR A 126 -22.79 1.05 -1.78
C THR A 126 -22.15 2.07 -0.87
N TYR A 127 -22.57 2.08 0.38
CA TYR A 127 -21.91 2.85 1.42
C TYR A 127 -20.76 2.04 1.99
N ASN A 128 -19.54 2.36 1.58
CA ASN A 128 -18.38 1.88 2.27
C ASN A 128 -17.98 2.87 3.37
N THR A 129 -17.03 2.47 4.21
CA THR A 129 -16.47 3.29 5.28
C THR A 129 -14.96 3.45 5.05
N VAL A 130 -14.30 4.20 5.92
CA VAL A 130 -12.86 4.40 5.82
C VAL A 130 -12.08 3.10 6.03
N GLY A 131 -11.10 2.85 5.19
CA GLY A 131 -10.17 1.71 5.33
C GLY A 131 -9.15 1.93 6.44
N LEU A 132 -8.72 0.83 7.09
CA LEU A 132 -7.70 0.86 8.15
C LEU A 132 -6.40 1.54 7.67
N ASP A 133 -6.00 1.29 6.44
CA ASP A 133 -4.83 1.93 5.80
C ASP A 133 -4.96 3.45 5.77
N GLN A 134 -6.17 3.96 5.51
CA GLN A 134 -6.44 5.40 5.47
C GLN A 134 -6.56 6.02 6.87
N LEU A 135 -7.05 5.29 7.86
CA LEU A 135 -6.98 5.73 9.27
C LEU A 135 -5.53 5.90 9.71
N ILE A 136 -4.67 4.94 9.39
CA ILE A 136 -3.23 5.02 9.68
C ILE A 136 -2.60 6.20 8.92
N ALA A 137 -2.95 6.36 7.63
CA ALA A 137 -2.49 7.48 6.82
C ALA A 137 -2.86 8.84 7.44
N GLN A 138 -4.08 8.99 7.98
CA GLN A 138 -4.50 10.22 8.67
C GLN A 138 -3.63 10.53 9.89
N HIS A 139 -3.25 9.53 10.68
CA HIS A 139 -2.40 9.70 11.84
C HIS A 139 -0.93 9.98 11.48
N THR A 140 -0.46 9.46 10.36
CA THR A 140 0.96 9.55 9.97
C THR A 140 1.27 10.64 8.93
N LYS A 141 0.25 11.23 8.28
CA LYS A 141 0.42 12.20 7.18
C LYS A 141 1.31 13.40 7.48
N GLN A 142 1.43 13.78 8.76
CA GLN A 142 2.29 14.88 9.16
C GLN A 142 3.79 14.53 9.14
N TYR A 143 4.13 13.25 9.11
CA TYR A 143 5.50 12.74 9.18
C TYR A 143 6.05 12.26 7.85
N CYS A 144 5.23 12.15 6.82
CA CYS A 144 5.62 11.61 5.53
C CYS A 144 5.08 12.43 4.34
N ARG A 145 5.78 12.34 3.22
CA ARG A 145 5.49 13.11 2.00
C ARG A 145 4.19 12.67 1.32
N GLN A 146 3.95 11.36 1.32
CA GLN A 146 2.73 10.75 0.79
C GLN A 146 1.97 10.11 1.96
N PRO A 147 0.74 10.54 2.25
CA PRO A 147 -0.05 9.97 3.35
C PRO A 147 -0.24 8.46 3.23
N SER A 148 -0.53 7.99 2.02
CA SER A 148 -0.71 6.57 1.69
C SER A 148 -0.24 6.26 0.28
N LEU A 149 0.10 4.99 0.05
CA LEU A 149 0.37 4.43 -1.27
C LEU A 149 -0.61 3.28 -1.51
N VAL A 150 -1.46 3.42 -2.52
CA VAL A 150 -2.49 2.43 -2.87
C VAL A 150 -2.13 1.80 -4.20
N LEU A 151 -1.92 0.49 -4.18
CA LEU A 151 -1.43 -0.29 -5.30
C LEU A 151 -2.35 -1.48 -5.58
N SER A 152 -2.43 -1.89 -6.83
CA SER A 152 -3.10 -3.12 -7.26
C SER A 152 -2.48 -3.60 -8.57
N ILE A 153 -2.36 -4.91 -8.74
CA ILE A 153 -1.89 -5.49 -10.00
C ILE A 153 -2.80 -5.07 -11.18
N ASP A 154 -4.09 -4.95 -10.92
CA ASP A 154 -5.11 -4.65 -11.95
C ASP A 154 -5.47 -3.15 -12.03
N ALA A 155 -4.94 -2.33 -11.14
CA ALA A 155 -5.14 -0.88 -11.08
C ALA A 155 -6.60 -0.40 -10.91
N GLY A 156 -6.75 0.93 -10.79
CA GLY A 156 -8.04 1.62 -10.81
C GLY A 156 -8.90 1.38 -9.59
N VAL A 157 -10.21 1.50 -9.79
CA VAL A 157 -11.24 1.26 -8.77
C VAL A 157 -12.07 0.00 -9.02
N GLY A 158 -11.83 -0.69 -10.15
CA GLY A 158 -12.59 -1.87 -10.54
C GLY A 158 -13.82 -1.53 -11.39
N PHE A 159 -14.69 -2.53 -11.60
CA PHE A 159 -15.83 -2.46 -12.49
C PHE A 159 -17.06 -3.15 -11.88
N LEU A 160 -18.24 -2.53 -11.99
CA LEU A 160 -19.54 -3.07 -11.54
C LEU A 160 -19.51 -3.63 -10.10
N SER A 161 -19.17 -2.81 -9.10
CA SER A 161 -19.05 -3.20 -7.69
C SER A 161 -17.98 -4.25 -7.37
N ARG A 162 -17.15 -4.62 -8.33
CA ARG A 162 -15.98 -5.50 -8.15
C ARG A 162 -14.73 -4.64 -8.20
N THR A 163 -14.12 -4.46 -7.07
CA THR A 163 -13.08 -3.44 -6.94
C THR A 163 -11.70 -3.90 -7.37
N GLY A 164 -10.91 -2.97 -7.93
CA GLY A 164 -9.47 -3.08 -8.16
C GLY A 164 -8.65 -2.41 -7.05
N THR A 165 -9.28 -2.04 -5.95
CA THR A 165 -8.63 -1.42 -4.78
C THR A 165 -9.25 -1.94 -3.48
N ILE A 166 -8.47 -2.01 -2.42
CA ILE A 166 -8.93 -2.34 -1.06
C ILE A 166 -8.96 -1.11 -0.15
N SER A 167 -8.66 0.07 -0.69
CA SER A 167 -8.49 1.31 0.06
C SER A 167 -9.66 2.26 -0.17
N TYR A 168 -10.22 2.77 0.93
CA TYR A 168 -11.38 3.67 0.92
C TYR A 168 -11.10 4.88 1.81
N ASP A 169 -11.43 6.07 1.32
CA ASP A 169 -11.23 7.32 2.04
C ASP A 169 -12.23 7.51 3.21
N ILE A 170 -12.10 8.62 3.93
CA ILE A 170 -12.94 8.91 5.09
C ILE A 170 -14.43 9.06 4.75
N GLN A 171 -14.77 9.29 3.50
CA GLN A 171 -16.14 9.30 3.00
C GLN A 171 -16.61 7.95 2.44
N GLY A 172 -15.79 6.90 2.56
CA GLY A 172 -16.11 5.57 2.05
C GLY A 172 -16.00 5.44 0.53
N ARG A 173 -15.27 6.35 -0.14
CA ARG A 173 -15.06 6.29 -1.59
C ARG A 173 -13.79 5.51 -1.91
N PRO A 174 -13.81 4.69 -2.97
CA PRO A 174 -12.62 3.92 -3.35
C PRO A 174 -11.50 4.84 -3.81
N ILE A 175 -10.29 4.59 -3.34
CA ILE A 175 -9.07 5.27 -3.80
C ILE A 175 -8.51 4.48 -4.97
N PRO A 176 -8.34 5.09 -6.16
CA PRO A 176 -7.77 4.39 -7.32
C PRO A 176 -6.38 3.86 -7.02
N ALA A 177 -6.17 2.58 -7.28
CA ALA A 177 -4.88 1.94 -7.12
C ALA A 177 -4.02 2.11 -8.37
N GLU A 178 -2.70 2.16 -8.19
CA GLU A 178 -1.72 2.27 -9.26
C GLU A 178 -1.02 0.92 -9.49
N ASN A 179 -0.70 0.60 -10.76
CA ASN A 179 -0.01 -0.63 -11.16
C ASN A 179 1.24 -0.40 -12.02
N SER A 180 1.49 0.82 -12.48
CA SER A 180 2.66 1.11 -13.30
C SER A 180 3.88 1.45 -12.45
N PRO A 181 4.94 0.63 -12.44
CA PRO A 181 6.19 0.93 -11.75
C PRO A 181 6.75 2.30 -12.11
N GLN A 182 6.71 2.68 -13.39
CA GLN A 182 7.17 4.01 -13.84
C GLN A 182 6.36 5.14 -13.19
N ARG A 183 5.01 5.05 -13.18
CA ARG A 183 4.17 6.09 -12.57
C ARG A 183 4.32 6.15 -11.05
N ILE A 184 4.49 4.99 -10.39
CA ILE A 184 4.78 4.92 -8.96
C ILE A 184 6.11 5.59 -8.67
N PHE A 185 7.16 5.24 -9.40
CA PHE A 185 8.50 5.83 -9.26
C PHE A 185 8.47 7.35 -9.48
N ASP A 186 7.86 7.81 -10.57
CA ASP A 186 7.74 9.24 -10.87
C ASP A 186 7.01 10.01 -9.75
N ARG A 187 5.96 9.42 -9.21
CA ARG A 187 5.19 10.01 -8.11
C ARG A 187 5.99 10.11 -6.81
N LEU A 188 6.80 9.10 -6.49
CA LEU A 188 7.49 8.99 -5.21
C LEU A 188 8.85 9.69 -5.22
N PHE A 189 9.63 9.54 -6.32
CA PHE A 189 11.06 9.86 -6.34
C PHE A 189 11.44 10.93 -7.37
N ARG A 190 10.72 11.04 -8.49
CA ARG A 190 11.12 11.97 -9.57
C ARG A 190 10.88 13.44 -9.23
N ALA A 191 9.97 13.74 -8.31
CA ALA A 191 9.75 15.12 -7.88
C ALA A 191 11.04 15.80 -7.35
N ASP A 192 11.95 15.02 -6.80
CA ASP A 192 13.24 15.52 -6.31
C ASP A 192 14.26 15.81 -7.44
N GLN A 193 14.05 15.28 -8.64
CA GLN A 193 14.89 15.54 -9.81
C GLN A 193 14.57 16.88 -10.49
N ASP A 194 13.37 17.40 -10.28
CA ASP A 194 12.99 18.73 -10.76
C ASP A 194 13.63 19.81 -9.87
N SER A 195 13.98 20.95 -10.46
CA SER A 195 14.42 22.09 -9.65
C SER A 195 13.31 22.52 -8.67
N LEU A 196 13.68 22.98 -7.46
CA LEU A 196 12.73 23.46 -6.45
C LEU A 196 11.76 24.51 -7.01
N LYS A 197 12.23 25.34 -7.92
CA LYS A 197 11.40 26.34 -8.63
C LYS A 197 10.30 25.65 -9.44
N LEU A 198 10.65 24.64 -10.23
CA LEU A 198 9.71 23.91 -11.06
C LEU A 198 8.70 23.12 -10.22
N GLN A 199 9.14 22.51 -9.13
CA GLN A 199 8.25 21.80 -8.20
C GLN A 199 7.21 22.78 -7.61
N ARG A 200 7.62 23.95 -7.16
CA ARG A 200 6.72 25.00 -6.64
C ARG A 200 5.76 25.52 -7.71
N GLU A 201 6.23 25.71 -8.94
CA GLU A 201 5.37 26.14 -10.05
C GLU A 201 4.31 25.10 -10.38
N LYS A 202 4.68 23.83 -10.46
CA LYS A 202 3.75 22.71 -10.65
C LYS A 202 2.71 22.62 -9.53
N LEU A 203 3.15 22.76 -8.28
CA LEU A 203 2.26 22.74 -7.11
C LEU A 203 1.27 23.90 -7.14
N ARG A 204 1.74 25.12 -7.36
CA ARG A 204 0.89 26.32 -7.47
C ARG A 204 -0.13 26.19 -8.60
N SER A 205 0.26 25.63 -9.74
CA SER A 205 -0.65 25.41 -10.86
C SER A 205 -1.76 24.41 -10.49
N ARG A 206 -1.43 23.33 -9.75
CA ARG A 206 -2.42 22.36 -9.26
C ARG A 206 -3.37 22.97 -8.24
N ILE A 207 -2.87 23.76 -7.29
CA ILE A 207 -3.70 24.47 -6.31
C ILE A 207 -4.67 25.41 -7.03
N LYS A 208 -4.20 26.25 -7.96
CA LYS A 208 -5.07 27.14 -8.74
C LYS A 208 -6.16 26.40 -9.52
N LEU A 209 -5.85 25.22 -10.07
CA LEU A 209 -6.85 24.41 -10.76
C LEU A 209 -7.93 23.92 -9.80
N VAL A 210 -7.54 23.42 -8.62
CA VAL A 210 -8.48 22.95 -7.59
C VAL A 210 -9.34 24.11 -7.10
N ASP A 211 -8.73 25.30 -6.83
CA ASP A 211 -9.46 26.50 -6.42
C ASP A 211 -10.53 26.91 -7.46
N ALA A 212 -10.16 26.92 -8.75
CA ALA A 212 -11.09 27.26 -9.82
C ALA A 212 -12.26 26.28 -9.91
N VAL A 213 -12.00 24.97 -9.73
CA VAL A 213 -13.04 23.93 -9.71
C VAL A 213 -13.92 24.08 -8.47
N LEU A 214 -13.33 24.36 -7.30
CA LEU A 214 -14.09 24.62 -6.06
C LEU A 214 -15.03 25.82 -6.19
N GLU A 215 -14.53 26.92 -6.73
CA GLU A 215 -15.33 28.16 -6.94
C GLU A 215 -16.50 27.89 -7.89
N SER A 216 -16.23 27.27 -9.03
CA SER A 216 -17.25 26.88 -10.00
C SER A 216 -18.31 25.93 -9.39
N SER A 217 -17.85 24.91 -8.67
CA SER A 217 -18.71 23.90 -8.05
C SER A 217 -19.57 24.49 -6.93
N ARG A 218 -19.01 25.39 -6.10
CA ARG A 218 -19.77 26.12 -5.07
C ARG A 218 -20.85 27.02 -5.69
N SER A 219 -20.56 27.66 -6.82
CA SER A 219 -21.55 28.46 -7.55
C SER A 219 -22.68 27.59 -8.09
N PHE A 220 -22.36 26.44 -8.67
CA PHE A 220 -23.33 25.49 -9.18
C PHE A 220 -24.20 24.87 -8.05
N ASN A 221 -23.58 24.51 -6.90
CA ASN A 221 -24.30 23.93 -5.76
C ASN A 221 -25.43 24.83 -5.24
N ARG A 222 -25.29 26.16 -5.33
CA ARG A 222 -26.35 27.09 -4.92
C ARG A 222 -27.60 27.02 -5.79
N GLN A 223 -27.52 26.45 -7.00
CA GLN A 223 -28.61 26.33 -7.97
C GLN A 223 -29.32 24.97 -7.89
N LEU A 224 -28.80 24.02 -7.11
CA LEU A 224 -29.30 22.65 -7.04
C LEU A 224 -30.43 22.47 -6.02
N GLY A 225 -31.28 21.49 -6.26
CA GLY A 225 -32.28 20.99 -5.31
C GLY A 225 -31.60 20.22 -4.15
N SER A 226 -32.37 19.91 -3.10
CA SER A 226 -31.85 19.34 -1.86
C SER A 226 -31.13 17.98 -2.03
N ALA A 227 -31.61 17.13 -2.94
CA ALA A 227 -31.05 15.81 -3.19
C ALA A 227 -29.69 15.91 -3.91
N ASP A 228 -29.65 16.74 -4.98
CA ASP A 228 -28.40 16.93 -5.74
C ASP A 228 -27.38 17.76 -4.97
N ARG A 229 -27.84 18.67 -4.11
CA ARG A 229 -26.97 19.45 -3.23
C ARG A 229 -26.17 18.55 -2.29
N ARG A 230 -26.78 17.49 -1.72
CA ARG A 230 -26.02 16.54 -0.87
C ARG A 230 -24.89 15.84 -1.64
N LYS A 231 -25.12 15.44 -2.89
CA LYS A 231 -24.07 14.86 -3.75
C LYS A 231 -22.97 15.86 -4.06
N MET A 232 -23.36 17.12 -4.32
CA MET A 232 -22.41 18.19 -4.58
C MET A 232 -21.59 18.54 -3.33
N ASP A 233 -22.19 18.50 -2.14
CA ASP A 233 -21.48 18.74 -0.87
C ASP A 233 -20.40 17.66 -0.64
N GLN A 234 -20.68 16.41 -0.96
CA GLN A 234 -19.69 15.31 -0.93
C GLN A 234 -18.55 15.56 -1.92
N TYR A 235 -18.87 16.00 -3.14
CA TYR A 235 -17.88 16.35 -4.15
C TYR A 235 -16.99 17.54 -3.69
N LEU A 236 -17.58 18.57 -3.14
CA LEU A 236 -16.87 19.73 -2.58
C LEU A 236 -15.98 19.34 -1.41
N ALA A 237 -16.44 18.46 -0.53
CA ALA A 237 -15.61 17.92 0.55
C ALA A 237 -14.36 17.20 0.02
N SER A 238 -14.50 16.45 -1.09
CA SER A 238 -13.38 15.77 -1.76
C SER A 238 -12.37 16.75 -2.32
N LEU A 239 -12.83 17.80 -2.97
CA LEU A 239 -11.96 18.84 -3.54
C LEU A 239 -11.21 19.60 -2.44
N ASN A 240 -11.87 19.94 -1.33
CA ASN A 240 -11.22 20.57 -0.17
C ASN A 240 -10.14 19.66 0.45
N GLU A 241 -10.36 18.34 0.45
CA GLU A 241 -9.35 17.40 0.91
C GLU A 241 -8.14 17.35 -0.04
N ILE A 242 -8.37 17.36 -1.35
CA ILE A 242 -7.30 17.44 -2.36
C ILE A 242 -6.50 18.73 -2.17
N GLU A 243 -7.18 19.87 -2.03
CA GLU A 243 -6.55 21.16 -1.76
C GLU A 243 -5.66 21.11 -0.51
N SER A 244 -6.20 20.58 0.59
CA SER A 244 -5.47 20.43 1.86
C SER A 244 -4.22 19.56 1.71
N ARG A 245 -4.31 18.49 0.93
CA ARG A 245 -3.17 17.61 0.61
C ARG A 245 -2.11 18.32 -0.23
N LEU A 246 -2.52 19.10 -1.23
CA LEU A 246 -1.61 19.90 -2.04
C LEU A 246 -0.88 20.95 -1.21
N MET A 247 -1.60 21.69 -0.34
CA MET A 247 -0.99 22.65 0.58
C MET A 247 -0.03 21.99 1.57
N ALA A 248 -0.40 20.83 2.12
CA ALA A 248 0.47 20.07 2.99
C ALA A 248 1.73 19.56 2.29
N SER A 249 1.69 19.33 0.98
CA SER A 249 2.85 18.88 0.21
C SER A 249 3.91 19.99 0.00
N GLU A 250 3.55 21.26 0.13
CA GLU A 250 4.48 22.40 -0.05
C GLU A 250 5.67 22.34 0.92
N ARG A 251 5.43 21.93 2.17
CA ARG A 251 6.49 21.78 3.18
C ARG A 251 7.56 20.74 2.81
N TRP A 252 7.20 19.77 1.97
CA TRP A 252 8.09 18.68 1.57
C TRP A 252 9.00 19.05 0.40
N ILE A 253 8.72 20.16 -0.30
CA ILE A 253 9.51 20.57 -1.45
C ILE A 253 10.97 20.89 -1.03
N ASP A 254 11.15 21.47 0.16
CA ASP A 254 12.47 21.86 0.66
C ASP A 254 13.17 20.74 1.47
N ILE A 255 12.52 19.59 1.66
CA ILE A 255 13.07 18.44 2.35
C ILE A 255 13.50 17.41 1.29
N PRO A 256 14.81 17.17 1.11
CA PRO A 256 15.27 16.21 0.11
C PRO A 256 14.81 14.78 0.47
N ILE A 257 14.60 13.97 -0.54
CA ILE A 257 14.39 12.52 -0.36
C ILE A 257 15.77 11.90 -0.08
N LYS A 258 15.79 10.92 0.82
CA LYS A 258 17.00 10.13 1.10
C LYS A 258 17.51 9.54 -0.21
N GLU A 259 18.78 9.76 -0.53
CA GLU A 259 19.41 9.20 -1.72
C GLU A 259 19.40 7.66 -1.66
N GLN A 260 19.04 7.04 -2.76
CA GLN A 260 18.90 5.58 -2.87
C GLN A 260 19.40 5.08 -4.23
N ASP A 261 19.74 3.81 -4.29
CA ASP A 261 20.09 3.12 -5.52
C ASP A 261 18.81 2.58 -6.20
N TYR A 262 18.50 3.09 -7.36
CA TYR A 262 17.36 2.70 -8.19
C TYR A 262 17.77 1.82 -9.39
N SER A 263 19.06 1.51 -9.55
CA SER A 263 19.61 0.84 -10.74
C SER A 263 19.06 -0.56 -10.98
N HIS A 264 18.53 -1.19 -9.93
CA HIS A 264 17.96 -2.53 -9.97
C HIS A 264 16.48 -2.56 -10.37
N LEU A 265 15.83 -1.40 -10.50
CA LEU A 265 14.42 -1.31 -10.88
C LEU A 265 14.25 -1.43 -12.39
N ASN A 266 13.31 -2.28 -12.81
CA ASN A 266 12.77 -2.29 -14.16
C ASN A 266 11.48 -1.46 -14.18
N LEU A 267 11.58 -0.17 -14.54
CA LEU A 267 10.43 0.73 -14.54
C LEU A 267 9.50 0.54 -15.74
N GLU A 268 9.96 -0.12 -16.78
CA GLU A 268 9.18 -0.37 -18.00
C GLU A 268 8.33 -1.64 -17.90
N ILE A 269 8.56 -2.48 -16.88
CA ILE A 269 7.80 -3.71 -16.70
C ILE A 269 6.31 -3.41 -16.44
N THR A 270 5.46 -4.26 -16.98
CA THR A 270 4.00 -4.18 -16.83
C THR A 270 3.45 -5.46 -16.18
N ASN A 271 2.20 -5.45 -15.79
CA ASN A 271 1.49 -6.63 -15.29
C ASN A 271 1.22 -7.69 -16.38
N GLU A 272 1.55 -7.39 -17.64
CA GLU A 272 1.48 -8.37 -18.72
C GLU A 272 2.77 -9.17 -18.90
N ASP A 273 3.85 -8.77 -18.26
CA ASP A 273 5.16 -9.43 -18.32
C ASP A 273 5.27 -10.61 -17.31
N ASP A 274 6.50 -11.04 -17.00
CA ASP A 274 6.74 -12.12 -16.02
C ASP A 274 6.25 -11.71 -14.62
N PRO A 275 5.30 -12.44 -14.02
CA PRO A 275 4.81 -12.13 -12.68
C PRO A 275 5.90 -12.06 -11.63
N ARG A 276 6.96 -12.89 -11.72
CA ARG A 276 8.07 -12.91 -10.74
C ARG A 276 8.81 -11.58 -10.70
N GLU A 277 9.14 -11.06 -11.88
CA GLU A 277 9.86 -9.80 -12.00
C GLU A 277 8.95 -8.63 -11.62
N TYR A 278 7.69 -8.67 -12.06
CA TYR A 278 6.72 -7.62 -11.77
C TYR A 278 6.46 -7.46 -10.27
N TYR A 279 6.16 -8.55 -9.54
CA TYR A 279 5.97 -8.51 -8.09
C TYR A 279 7.23 -8.04 -7.35
N ARG A 280 8.39 -8.57 -7.73
CA ARG A 280 9.66 -8.15 -7.15
C ARG A 280 9.85 -6.64 -7.27
N ASN A 281 9.60 -6.08 -8.45
CA ASN A 281 9.74 -4.66 -8.72
C ASN A 281 8.76 -3.80 -7.92
N MET A 282 7.51 -4.24 -7.79
CA MET A 282 6.50 -3.57 -6.95
C MET A 282 6.91 -3.58 -5.47
N PHE A 283 7.40 -4.70 -4.95
CA PHE A 283 7.89 -4.78 -3.57
C PHE A 283 9.18 -3.97 -3.35
N ASP A 284 10.03 -3.85 -4.36
CA ASP A 284 11.21 -2.97 -4.31
C ASP A 284 10.77 -1.50 -4.16
N LEU A 285 9.81 -1.03 -4.95
CA LEU A 285 9.26 0.32 -4.84
C LEU A 285 8.65 0.61 -3.47
N ILE A 286 7.90 -0.34 -2.88
CA ILE A 286 7.36 -0.22 -1.52
C ILE A 286 8.50 -0.11 -0.50
N SER A 287 9.51 -0.97 -0.62
CA SER A 287 10.67 -0.98 0.29
C SER A 287 11.43 0.35 0.25
N LEU A 288 11.68 0.87 -0.94
CA LEU A 288 12.34 2.17 -1.15
C LEU A 288 11.49 3.33 -0.58
N ALA A 289 10.17 3.28 -0.76
CA ALA A 289 9.27 4.28 -0.19
C ALA A 289 9.29 4.26 1.35
N PHE A 290 9.40 3.09 1.96
CA PHE A 290 9.55 2.93 3.41
C PHE A 290 10.95 3.36 3.89
N ASP A 291 12.01 3.04 3.18
CA ASP A 291 13.37 3.42 3.55
C ASP A 291 13.56 4.94 3.54
N ALA A 292 12.98 5.62 2.55
CA ALA A 292 13.01 7.08 2.46
C ALA A 292 11.95 7.78 3.33
N ASP A 293 11.16 7.05 4.11
CA ASP A 293 10.02 7.55 4.90
C ASP A 293 9.03 8.43 4.07
N ILE A 294 8.90 8.09 2.78
CA ILE A 294 7.97 8.81 1.87
C ILE A 294 6.53 8.54 2.27
N THR A 295 6.21 7.32 2.67
CA THR A 295 4.90 6.92 3.20
C THR A 295 5.06 5.97 4.38
N ARG A 296 4.04 5.93 5.25
CA ARG A 296 3.96 4.97 6.37
C ARG A 296 2.75 4.06 6.28
N SER A 297 1.94 4.19 5.23
CA SER A 297 0.76 3.36 4.99
C SER A 297 0.71 2.93 3.54
N VAL A 298 0.70 1.62 3.32
CA VAL A 298 0.59 0.99 1.99
C VAL A 298 -0.55 -0.01 2.02
N ALA A 299 -1.39 0.01 0.97
CA ALA A 299 -2.35 -1.03 0.65
C ALA A 299 -2.03 -1.57 -0.74
N PHE A 300 -1.79 -2.87 -0.85
CA PHE A 300 -1.45 -3.51 -2.12
C PHE A 300 -2.33 -4.75 -2.36
N MET A 301 -3.19 -4.65 -3.35
CA MET A 301 -4.05 -5.72 -3.81
C MET A 301 -3.29 -6.57 -4.84
N LEU A 302 -2.92 -7.79 -4.45
CA LEU A 302 -2.07 -8.67 -5.26
C LEU A 302 -2.83 -9.31 -6.42
N ASN A 303 -4.13 -9.52 -6.29
CA ASN A 303 -5.01 -10.07 -7.32
C ASN A 303 -6.48 -9.76 -7.01
N ARG A 304 -7.36 -9.96 -8.00
CA ARG A 304 -8.81 -9.73 -7.91
C ARG A 304 -9.57 -11.02 -7.74
N GLU A 305 -10.76 -10.93 -7.13
CA GLU A 305 -11.62 -12.08 -6.84
C GLU A 305 -12.54 -12.48 -7.99
N ASP A 306 -12.68 -11.66 -9.00
CA ASP A 306 -13.73 -11.80 -10.02
C ASP A 306 -13.30 -12.53 -11.31
N GLY A 307 -12.04 -12.97 -11.39
CA GLY A 307 -11.51 -13.63 -12.57
C GLY A 307 -11.39 -12.74 -13.83
N MET A 308 -11.53 -11.42 -13.67
CA MET A 308 -11.55 -10.47 -14.79
C MET A 308 -10.26 -9.67 -14.95
N GLY A 309 -9.38 -9.70 -13.96
CA GLY A 309 -8.12 -8.96 -13.97
C GLY A 309 -7.00 -9.70 -14.72
N ILE A 310 -5.97 -8.96 -15.09
CA ILE A 310 -4.72 -9.56 -15.63
C ILE A 310 -4.09 -10.48 -14.59
N SER A 311 -4.17 -10.12 -13.31
CA SER A 311 -3.66 -10.94 -12.19
C SER A 311 -4.27 -12.34 -12.14
N ASP A 312 -5.47 -12.54 -12.66
CA ASP A 312 -6.10 -13.86 -12.76
C ASP A 312 -5.34 -14.81 -13.69
N THR A 313 -4.63 -14.28 -14.67
CA THR A 313 -3.84 -15.06 -15.65
C THR A 313 -2.45 -15.45 -15.15
N PHE A 314 -2.00 -14.93 -14.01
CA PHE A 314 -0.64 -15.17 -13.51
C PHE A 314 -0.29 -16.64 -13.29
N PRO A 315 -1.18 -17.49 -12.75
CA PRO A 315 -0.89 -18.91 -12.67
C PRO A 315 -0.57 -19.54 -14.03
N LEU A 316 -1.29 -19.17 -15.10
CA LEU A 316 -1.00 -19.67 -16.46
C LEU A 316 0.39 -19.20 -16.95
N LYS A 317 0.77 -17.96 -16.70
CA LYS A 317 2.11 -17.44 -17.00
C LYS A 317 3.21 -18.15 -16.23
N LEU A 318 2.89 -18.71 -15.07
CA LEU A 318 3.78 -19.51 -14.24
C LEU A 318 3.81 -21.00 -14.64
N GLY A 319 3.03 -21.40 -15.67
CA GLY A 319 2.96 -22.77 -16.18
C GLY A 319 1.97 -23.67 -15.42
N LEU A 320 1.08 -23.08 -14.62
CA LEU A 320 -0.01 -23.81 -13.96
C LEU A 320 -1.20 -24.00 -14.90
N SER A 321 -2.10 -24.90 -14.56
CA SER A 321 -3.12 -25.42 -15.49
C SER A 321 -4.32 -24.50 -15.72
N ARG A 322 -4.61 -23.60 -14.78
CA ARG A 322 -5.85 -22.79 -14.76
C ARG A 322 -5.57 -21.37 -14.29
N THR A 323 -6.51 -20.45 -14.52
CA THR A 323 -6.46 -19.09 -13.94
C THR A 323 -6.64 -19.15 -12.42
N HIS A 324 -6.27 -18.09 -11.71
CA HIS A 324 -6.33 -18.04 -10.25
C HIS A 324 -7.75 -18.30 -9.72
N HIS A 325 -8.74 -17.63 -10.31
CA HIS A 325 -10.14 -17.83 -9.97
C HIS A 325 -10.61 -19.28 -10.21
N GLN A 326 -10.22 -19.88 -11.35
CA GLN A 326 -10.55 -21.29 -11.63
C GLN A 326 -9.86 -22.24 -10.66
N LEU A 327 -8.63 -21.95 -10.23
CA LEU A 327 -7.91 -22.76 -9.23
C LEU A 327 -8.61 -22.72 -7.87
N SER A 328 -9.15 -21.56 -7.45
CA SER A 328 -9.86 -21.44 -6.17
C SER A 328 -11.16 -22.27 -6.11
N HIS A 329 -11.74 -22.61 -7.27
CA HIS A 329 -12.90 -23.48 -7.39
C HIS A 329 -12.55 -24.95 -7.65
N ALA A 330 -11.28 -25.31 -7.75
CA ALA A 330 -10.86 -26.66 -8.07
C ALA A 330 -11.19 -27.64 -6.94
N GLY A 331 -11.91 -28.72 -7.28
CA GLY A 331 -12.18 -29.82 -6.37
C GLY A 331 -11.27 -31.03 -6.57
N ASP A 332 -10.61 -31.10 -7.74
CA ASP A 332 -9.70 -32.20 -8.11
C ASP A 332 -8.29 -31.97 -7.56
N LYS A 333 -7.54 -33.06 -7.40
CA LYS A 333 -6.19 -33.06 -6.82
C LYS A 333 -5.23 -32.10 -7.55
N ASP A 334 -5.22 -32.17 -8.89
CA ASP A 334 -4.26 -31.42 -9.69
C ASP A 334 -4.55 -29.92 -9.62
N GLY A 335 -5.82 -29.52 -9.67
CA GLY A 335 -6.22 -28.12 -9.51
C GLY A 335 -5.92 -27.58 -8.10
N GLN A 336 -6.17 -28.36 -7.05
CA GLN A 336 -5.81 -27.96 -5.68
C GLN A 336 -4.30 -27.87 -5.48
N LEU A 337 -3.54 -28.76 -6.09
CA LEU A 337 -2.07 -28.70 -6.06
C LEU A 337 -1.55 -27.47 -6.80
N ASP A 338 -2.13 -27.13 -7.95
CA ASP A 338 -1.73 -25.94 -8.68
C ASP A 338 -2.12 -24.65 -7.93
N PHE A 339 -3.26 -24.64 -7.22
CA PHE A 339 -3.60 -23.52 -6.33
C PHE A 339 -2.56 -23.36 -5.22
N ALA A 340 -2.15 -24.46 -4.59
CA ALA A 340 -1.12 -24.45 -3.56
C ALA A 340 0.27 -24.02 -4.09
N LYS A 341 0.62 -24.38 -5.33
CA LYS A 341 1.84 -23.89 -6.00
C LYS A 341 1.78 -22.39 -6.30
N TYR A 342 0.60 -21.87 -6.57
CA TYR A 342 0.45 -20.43 -6.71
C TYR A 342 0.65 -19.70 -5.37
N ASP A 343 0.16 -20.26 -4.28
CA ASP A 343 0.45 -19.78 -2.93
C ASP A 343 1.95 -19.86 -2.59
N LEU A 344 2.63 -20.94 -3.02
CA LEU A 344 4.09 -21.03 -2.89
C LEU A 344 4.78 -19.87 -3.62
N PHE A 345 4.37 -19.58 -4.86
CA PHE A 345 4.89 -18.43 -5.61
C PHE A 345 4.68 -17.12 -4.85
N LEU A 346 3.47 -16.86 -4.32
CA LEU A 346 3.21 -15.66 -3.53
C LEU A 346 4.05 -15.60 -2.26
N SER A 347 4.26 -16.74 -1.59
CA SER A 347 5.14 -16.87 -0.42
C SER A 347 6.62 -16.56 -0.75
N GLU A 348 7.09 -16.95 -1.94
CA GLU A 348 8.44 -16.61 -2.42
C GLU A 348 8.59 -15.09 -2.63
N GLN A 349 7.58 -14.45 -3.24
CA GLN A 349 7.60 -12.99 -3.41
C GLN A 349 7.57 -12.27 -2.06
N LEU A 350 6.74 -12.72 -1.13
CA LEU A 350 6.66 -12.17 0.22
C LEU A 350 7.96 -12.38 1.01
N SER A 351 8.58 -13.54 0.89
CA SER A 351 9.90 -13.83 1.47
C SER A 351 10.95 -12.82 0.98
N GLY A 352 11.02 -12.58 -0.32
CA GLY A 352 11.90 -11.57 -0.91
C GLY A 352 11.62 -10.15 -0.38
N PHE A 353 10.36 -9.80 -0.15
CA PHE A 353 9.98 -8.52 0.44
C PHE A 353 10.45 -8.42 1.90
N PHE A 354 10.29 -9.46 2.71
CA PHE A 354 10.77 -9.49 4.09
C PHE A 354 12.29 -9.37 4.19
N ASP A 355 13.03 -9.98 3.28
CA ASP A 355 14.49 -9.82 3.18
C ASP A 355 14.88 -8.35 3.01
N ARG A 356 14.16 -7.61 2.16
CA ARG A 356 14.41 -6.19 1.96
C ARG A 356 14.13 -5.38 3.22
N LEU A 357 12.98 -5.60 3.84
CA LEU A 357 12.58 -4.90 5.06
C LEU A 357 13.55 -5.16 6.22
N ASN A 358 14.04 -6.39 6.37
CA ASN A 358 15.03 -6.74 7.40
C ASN A 358 16.37 -6.05 7.16
N ARG A 359 16.81 -5.91 5.89
CA ARG A 359 18.03 -5.14 5.57
C ARG A 359 17.89 -3.68 5.95
N LEU A 360 16.74 -3.06 5.72
CA LEU A 360 16.46 -1.67 6.11
C LEU A 360 16.54 -1.49 7.63
N ASN A 361 15.95 -2.40 8.41
CA ASN A 361 16.02 -2.39 9.86
C ASN A 361 17.45 -2.56 10.37
N ALA A 362 18.24 -3.48 9.80
CA ALA A 362 19.62 -3.70 10.18
C ALA A 362 20.54 -2.49 9.88
N MET A 363 20.26 -1.74 8.83
CA MET A 363 20.99 -0.50 8.50
C MET A 363 20.62 0.64 9.46
N SER A 364 19.36 0.73 9.87
CA SER A 364 18.87 1.76 10.82
C SER A 364 19.38 1.53 12.24
N SER A 365 19.56 0.28 12.67
CA SER A 365 20.05 -0.06 14.02
C SER A 365 21.58 0.10 14.18
N ARG A 366 22.32 0.31 13.09
CA ARG A 366 23.78 0.56 13.11
C ARG A 366 24.16 2.05 13.11
N ARG A 367 23.16 2.93 13.02
CA ARG A 367 23.32 4.39 13.12
C ARG A 367 22.93 4.88 14.51
#